data_68930c9c862d009fc9f6464c39fb9115
#
_entry.id   68930c9c862d009fc9f6464c39fb9115
#
_cell.length_a   1.000
_cell.length_b   1.000
_cell.length_c   1.000
_cell.angle_alpha   90.00
_cell.angle_beta   90.00
_cell.angle_gamma   90.00
#
_symmetry.space_group_name_H-M   'P 1'
#
loop_
_entity.id
_entity.type
_entity.pdbx_description
1 polymer ?
#
loop_
_entity_poly.entity_id
_entity_poly.type
_entity_poly.pdbx_seq_one_letter_code
_entity_poly.pdbx_strand_id
1 'polypeptide(L)'
;MKKIILLFFCTILLSACYKNIDLSEYQEAPVVVLNCLANSDTTLLADISTTWSYTDSKRTDDILGLAVEMTVNGESKGLMTYSDGMYRSDIRPQAGDQIEFKTVVDGVELSAHDKMPDAPEIVKVELTHRRVATDGSIMTGPGGFISESNYNEEFTYHITIKNDPTARRYYFLRFKEANHKQIMGDIDYSYDPVFQATMDQVNQSLGNLKVVKHYGLPFTNEGMTGNEYTLTVKETGAPFDYNELSLGGSDRIIILYAISEAYYKYMTTMMANDPDATWQGKMTELGLAEPTKVYSNIKGGTGIFGCLVPVSTQVTLSSEN
;
A
#
# COMPACT_ATOMS: atom_id res chain seq x y z
N MET A 1 46.02 14.86 -41.10
CA MET A 1 46.68 14.63 -39.79
C MET A 1 45.95 15.28 -38.63
N LYS A 2 45.60 16.56 -38.62
CA LYS A 2 44.91 17.24 -37.49
C LYS A 2 43.56 16.57 -37.10
N LYS A 3 42.76 16.09 -38.04
CA LYS A 3 41.47 15.39 -37.76
C LYS A 3 41.65 14.01 -37.10
N ILE A 4 42.75 13.30 -37.44
CA ILE A 4 43.08 11.99 -36.88
C ILE A 4 43.58 12.13 -35.44
N ILE A 5 44.35 13.18 -35.16
CA ILE A 5 44.83 13.50 -33.81
C ILE A 5 43.68 13.92 -32.90
N LEU A 6 42.69 14.66 -33.42
CA LEU A 6 41.49 15.03 -32.65
C LEU A 6 40.64 13.80 -32.32
N LEU A 7 40.48 12.86 -33.28
CA LEU A 7 39.75 11.61 -33.04
C LEU A 7 40.43 10.74 -31.98
N PHE A 8 41.75 10.65 -32.00
CA PHE A 8 42.54 9.91 -31.03
C PHE A 8 42.48 10.54 -29.63
N PHE A 9 42.42 11.87 -29.56
CA PHE A 9 42.24 12.58 -28.29
C PHE A 9 40.86 12.40 -27.70
N CYS A 10 39.79 12.36 -28.53
CA CYS A 10 38.44 12.04 -28.09
C CYS A 10 38.29 10.60 -27.58
N THR A 11 38.99 9.60 -28.18
CA THR A 11 38.95 8.23 -27.70
C THR A 11 39.67 8.04 -26.36
N ILE A 12 40.70 8.81 -26.07
CA ILE A 12 41.37 8.77 -24.76
C ILE A 12 40.52 9.42 -23.65
N LEU A 13 39.70 10.42 -23.98
CA LEU A 13 38.78 11.03 -23.03
C LEU A 13 37.58 10.13 -22.68
N LEU A 14 37.25 9.14 -23.52
CA LEU A 14 36.21 8.16 -23.28
C LEU A 14 36.66 6.96 -22.44
N SER A 15 37.95 6.79 -22.17
CA SER A 15 38.47 5.87 -21.18
C SER A 15 38.33 6.46 -19.76
N ALA A 16 37.16 7.03 -19.47
CA ALA A 16 36.83 7.54 -18.15
C ALA A 16 36.87 6.39 -17.15
N CYS A 17 37.62 6.58 -16.11
CA CYS A 17 37.87 5.70 -14.99
C CYS A 17 36.64 4.85 -14.60
N TYR A 18 36.67 3.60 -14.95
CA TYR A 18 35.78 2.63 -14.33
C TYR A 18 36.36 2.35 -12.94
N LYS A 19 35.89 3.10 -11.95
CA LYS A 19 36.23 2.83 -10.57
C LYS A 19 35.21 1.81 -10.06
N ASN A 20 35.63 0.56 -9.90
CA ASN A 20 34.83 -0.39 -9.15
C ASN A 20 34.66 0.18 -7.74
N ILE A 21 33.41 0.45 -7.36
CA ILE A 21 33.09 0.79 -5.98
C ILE A 21 33.04 -0.53 -5.23
N ASP A 22 33.93 -0.67 -4.27
CA ASP A 22 33.87 -1.83 -3.35
C ASP A 22 32.73 -1.56 -2.36
N LEU A 23 31.65 -2.33 -2.50
CA LEU A 23 30.47 -2.23 -1.65
C LEU A 23 30.61 -3.08 -0.36
N SER A 24 31.70 -3.81 -0.19
CA SER A 24 31.92 -4.65 1.00
C SER A 24 32.00 -3.82 2.30
N GLU A 25 32.47 -2.57 2.20
CA GLU A 25 32.53 -1.65 3.35
C GLU A 25 31.14 -1.16 3.81
N TYR A 26 30.11 -1.36 3.00
CA TYR A 26 28.71 -0.95 3.28
C TYR A 26 27.81 -2.15 3.64
N GLN A 27 28.39 -3.32 3.82
CA GLN A 27 27.64 -4.49 4.26
C GLN A 27 27.28 -4.36 5.74
N GLU A 28 26.00 -4.23 6.03
CA GLU A 28 25.47 -4.30 7.39
C GLU A 28 25.15 -5.75 7.75
N ALA A 29 25.21 -6.06 9.06
CA ALA A 29 24.77 -7.37 9.54
C ALA A 29 23.27 -7.57 9.22
N PRO A 30 22.86 -8.79 8.83
CA PRO A 30 21.45 -9.07 8.60
C PRO A 30 20.61 -8.75 9.84
N VAL A 31 19.48 -8.10 9.62
CA VAL A 31 18.51 -7.76 10.66
C VAL A 31 17.29 -8.66 10.52
N VAL A 32 16.78 -9.16 11.63
CA VAL A 32 15.54 -9.97 11.63
C VAL A 32 14.36 -9.09 11.22
N VAL A 33 13.55 -9.59 10.32
CA VAL A 33 12.33 -8.95 9.81
C VAL A 33 11.13 -9.74 10.31
N LEU A 34 10.16 -9.06 10.92
CA LEU A 34 8.85 -9.61 11.25
C LEU A 34 7.78 -8.83 10.52
N ASN A 35 6.98 -9.52 9.71
CA ASN A 35 5.80 -8.95 9.08
C ASN A 35 4.55 -9.74 9.49
N CYS A 36 3.64 -9.08 10.19
CA CYS A 36 2.35 -9.65 10.58
C CYS A 36 1.28 -8.58 10.48
N LEU A 37 0.22 -8.86 9.73
CA LEU A 37 -0.98 -8.04 9.67
C LEU A 37 -2.15 -8.82 10.28
N ALA A 38 -2.49 -8.46 11.51
CA ALA A 38 -3.64 -9.03 12.21
C ALA A 38 -4.93 -8.49 11.61
N ASN A 39 -5.70 -9.36 10.95
CA ASN A 39 -6.97 -9.04 10.31
C ASN A 39 -8.10 -9.80 11.01
N SER A 40 -9.17 -9.10 11.38
CA SER A 40 -10.33 -9.73 12.05
C SER A 40 -11.03 -10.81 11.23
N ASP A 41 -10.90 -10.78 9.91
CA ASP A 41 -11.53 -11.75 9.00
C ASP A 41 -10.73 -13.03 8.81
N THR A 42 -9.46 -13.06 9.22
CA THR A 42 -8.54 -14.17 8.99
C THR A 42 -7.82 -14.60 10.27
N THR A 43 -7.24 -15.78 10.24
CA THR A 43 -6.29 -16.22 11.26
C THR A 43 -4.97 -15.49 11.11
N LEU A 44 -4.19 -15.42 12.20
CA LEU A 44 -2.92 -14.71 12.22
C LEU A 44 -1.84 -15.45 11.43
N LEU A 45 -1.14 -14.70 10.60
CA LEU A 45 0.00 -15.14 9.81
C LEU A 45 1.17 -14.19 10.05
N ALA A 46 2.35 -14.74 10.37
CA ALA A 46 3.57 -13.97 10.52
C ALA A 46 4.68 -14.53 9.61
N ASP A 47 5.31 -13.63 8.87
CA ASP A 47 6.55 -13.90 8.12
C ASP A 47 7.73 -13.44 8.99
N ILE A 48 8.70 -14.34 9.22
CA ILE A 48 9.93 -14.03 9.94
C ILE A 48 11.10 -14.44 9.06
N SER A 49 11.84 -13.45 8.63
CA SER A 49 12.97 -13.58 7.72
C SER A 49 14.13 -12.69 8.16
N THR A 50 15.17 -12.57 7.34
CA THR A 50 16.24 -11.59 7.55
C THR A 50 16.40 -10.66 6.36
N THR A 51 16.92 -9.46 6.62
CA THR A 51 17.38 -8.60 5.53
C THR A 51 18.58 -9.25 4.83
N TRP A 52 18.79 -8.90 3.58
CA TRP A 52 19.99 -9.29 2.82
C TRP A 52 20.66 -8.04 2.25
N SER A 53 21.98 -8.12 2.06
CA SER A 53 22.73 -7.07 1.39
C SER A 53 22.45 -7.08 -0.11
N TYR A 54 22.49 -5.90 -0.74
CA TYR A 54 22.39 -5.76 -2.20
C TYR A 54 23.45 -6.59 -2.94
N THR A 55 24.59 -6.84 -2.29
CA THR A 55 25.70 -7.64 -2.85
C THR A 55 25.51 -9.15 -2.69
N ASP A 56 24.51 -9.59 -1.92
CA ASP A 56 24.28 -10.99 -1.68
C ASP A 56 23.70 -11.66 -2.92
N SER A 57 24.28 -12.77 -3.32
CA SER A 57 23.85 -13.54 -4.50
C SER A 57 22.56 -14.33 -4.27
N LYS A 58 22.14 -14.48 -3.03
CA LYS A 58 20.97 -15.26 -2.62
C LYS A 58 20.19 -14.52 -1.53
N ARG A 59 18.86 -14.48 -1.65
CA ARG A 59 17.99 -14.10 -0.54
C ARG A 59 18.21 -15.05 0.63
N THR A 60 18.20 -14.50 1.84
CA THR A 60 18.18 -15.30 3.05
C THR A 60 16.88 -16.09 3.11
N ASP A 61 17.00 -17.33 3.56
CA ASP A 61 15.85 -18.21 3.74
C ASP A 61 15.05 -17.76 4.98
N ASP A 62 13.79 -18.19 5.05
CA ASP A 62 12.93 -17.99 6.23
C ASP A 62 13.62 -18.57 7.49
N ILE A 63 13.39 -17.92 8.63
CA ILE A 63 13.91 -18.41 9.90
C ILE A 63 12.95 -19.48 10.42
N LEU A 64 13.44 -20.71 10.50
CA LEU A 64 12.66 -21.87 10.89
C LEU A 64 12.86 -22.26 12.35
N GLY A 65 11.89 -23.00 12.90
CA GLY A 65 12.03 -23.65 14.21
C GLY A 65 11.96 -22.70 15.40
N LEU A 66 11.43 -21.50 15.22
CA LEU A 66 11.25 -20.55 16.31
C LEU A 66 10.04 -20.94 17.19
N ALA A 67 10.18 -20.76 18.50
CA ALA A 67 9.06 -20.77 19.43
C ALA A 67 8.43 -19.37 19.46
N VAL A 68 7.42 -19.18 18.61
CA VAL A 68 6.71 -17.91 18.46
C VAL A 68 5.49 -17.91 19.34
N GLU A 69 5.52 -17.14 20.43
CA GLU A 69 4.40 -17.02 21.37
C GLU A 69 3.50 -15.85 21.00
N MET A 70 2.19 -16.10 21.05
CA MET A 70 1.15 -15.10 20.90
C MET A 70 0.36 -14.92 22.18
N THR A 71 0.13 -13.66 22.56
CA THR A 71 -0.82 -13.31 23.62
C THR A 71 -1.92 -12.40 23.08
N VAL A 72 -3.13 -12.61 23.59
CA VAL A 72 -4.28 -11.75 23.29
C VAL A 72 -4.86 -11.30 24.63
N ASN A 73 -4.94 -9.98 24.84
CA ASN A 73 -5.41 -9.37 26.09
C ASN A 73 -4.65 -9.85 27.33
N GLY A 74 -3.33 -10.11 27.17
CA GLY A 74 -2.45 -10.61 28.23
C GLY A 74 -2.56 -12.11 28.52
N GLU A 75 -3.41 -12.85 27.79
CA GLU A 75 -3.55 -14.29 27.91
C GLU A 75 -2.74 -14.99 26.80
N SER A 76 -1.85 -15.92 27.18
CA SER A 76 -1.10 -16.72 26.19
C SER A 76 -2.07 -17.60 25.39
N LYS A 77 -1.93 -17.57 24.09
CA LYS A 77 -2.69 -18.39 23.13
C LYS A 77 -1.86 -19.54 22.55
N GLY A 78 -0.68 -19.74 23.11
CA GLY A 78 0.25 -20.80 22.71
C GLY A 78 1.22 -20.39 21.63
N LEU A 79 1.88 -21.38 21.04
CA LEU A 79 2.89 -21.19 20.02
C LEU A 79 2.26 -21.25 18.63
N MET A 80 2.75 -20.40 17.74
CA MET A 80 2.41 -20.49 16.31
C MET A 80 3.11 -21.68 15.67
N THR A 81 2.45 -22.29 14.68
CA THR A 81 2.96 -23.41 13.91
C THR A 81 3.54 -22.92 12.58
N TYR A 82 4.75 -23.36 12.24
CA TYR A 82 5.35 -23.03 10.94
C TYR A 82 4.81 -23.96 9.86
N SER A 83 4.25 -23.42 8.79
CA SER A 83 3.86 -24.13 7.57
C SER A 83 3.79 -23.18 6.37
N ASP A 84 4.15 -23.70 5.19
CA ASP A 84 4.09 -22.97 3.92
C ASP A 84 4.80 -21.59 3.95
N GLY A 85 5.98 -21.53 4.54
CA GLY A 85 6.78 -20.30 4.60
C GLY A 85 6.33 -19.28 5.67
N MET A 86 5.36 -19.62 6.53
CA MET A 86 4.81 -18.69 7.52
C MET A 86 4.54 -19.34 8.87
N TYR A 87 4.62 -18.54 9.92
CA TYR A 87 4.11 -18.89 11.25
C TYR A 87 2.61 -18.62 11.31
N ARG A 88 1.82 -19.61 11.72
CA ARG A 88 0.36 -19.61 11.71
C ARG A 88 -0.21 -19.82 13.11
N SER A 89 -1.26 -19.08 13.42
CA SER A 89 -2.07 -19.29 14.62
C SER A 89 -3.54 -19.39 14.21
N ASP A 90 -4.30 -20.25 14.87
CA ASP A 90 -5.74 -20.38 14.64
C ASP A 90 -6.58 -19.24 15.24
N ILE A 91 -5.93 -18.27 15.87
CA ILE A 91 -6.61 -17.13 16.48
C ILE A 91 -7.16 -16.20 15.40
N ARG A 92 -8.41 -15.81 15.56
CA ARG A 92 -9.04 -14.69 14.83
C ARG A 92 -9.19 -13.52 15.79
N PRO A 93 -8.38 -12.45 15.62
CA PRO A 93 -8.46 -11.31 16.50
C PRO A 93 -9.78 -10.56 16.32
N GLN A 94 -10.28 -10.00 17.41
CA GLN A 94 -11.50 -9.22 17.45
C GLN A 94 -11.20 -7.74 17.62
N ALA A 95 -12.13 -6.87 17.21
CA ALA A 95 -12.00 -5.43 17.46
C ALA A 95 -11.77 -5.16 18.96
N GLY A 96 -10.79 -4.32 19.25
CA GLY A 96 -10.38 -3.96 20.62
C GLY A 96 -9.32 -4.86 21.25
N ASP A 97 -9.04 -6.04 20.68
CA ASP A 97 -8.00 -6.94 21.21
C ASP A 97 -6.62 -6.30 21.21
N GLN A 98 -5.89 -6.51 22.31
CA GLN A 98 -4.45 -6.22 22.38
C GLN A 98 -3.69 -7.50 22.07
N ILE A 99 -2.87 -7.46 21.03
CA ILE A 99 -2.12 -8.62 20.55
C ILE A 99 -0.63 -8.35 20.77
N GLU A 100 0.05 -9.32 21.33
CA GLU A 100 1.49 -9.28 21.53
C GLU A 100 2.11 -10.54 20.92
N PHE A 101 3.25 -10.35 20.32
CA PHE A 101 4.07 -11.36 19.68
C PHE A 101 5.44 -11.39 20.32
N LYS A 102 5.95 -12.58 20.66
CA LYS A 102 7.30 -12.77 21.20
C LYS A 102 7.99 -14.01 20.64
N THR A 103 9.26 -13.89 20.34
CA THR A 103 10.15 -15.01 20.06
C THR A 103 11.60 -14.63 20.35
N VAL A 104 12.51 -15.60 20.27
CA VAL A 104 13.97 -15.37 20.39
C VAL A 104 14.64 -15.87 19.13
N VAL A 105 15.43 -15.01 18.49
CA VAL A 105 16.22 -15.31 17.30
C VAL A 105 17.69 -15.07 17.64
N ASP A 106 18.52 -16.11 17.56
CA ASP A 106 19.97 -16.04 17.84
C ASP A 106 20.29 -15.38 19.21
N GLY A 107 19.44 -15.63 20.22
CA GLY A 107 19.60 -15.10 21.56
C GLY A 107 19.09 -13.66 21.75
N VAL A 108 18.55 -13.03 20.72
CA VAL A 108 17.92 -11.71 20.80
C VAL A 108 16.40 -11.86 20.86
N GLU A 109 15.77 -11.21 21.85
CA GLU A 109 14.31 -11.17 21.93
C GLU A 109 13.75 -10.30 20.81
N LEU A 110 12.87 -10.89 19.99
CA LEU A 110 12.07 -10.22 18.99
C LEU A 110 10.65 -10.08 19.52
N SER A 111 10.15 -8.85 19.65
CA SER A 111 8.79 -8.63 20.15
C SER A 111 8.09 -7.47 19.45
N ALA A 112 6.78 -7.57 19.37
CA ALA A 112 5.90 -6.53 18.86
C ALA A 112 4.55 -6.59 19.56
N HIS A 113 3.85 -5.46 19.63
CA HIS A 113 2.47 -5.40 20.10
C HIS A 113 1.71 -4.34 19.35
N ASP A 114 0.42 -4.58 19.18
CA ASP A 114 -0.50 -3.61 18.60
C ASP A 114 -1.93 -3.89 19.09
N LYS A 115 -2.84 -2.97 18.85
CA LYS A 115 -4.25 -3.08 19.21
C LYS A 115 -5.13 -3.11 17.99
N MET A 116 -6.04 -4.08 17.94
CA MET A 116 -7.10 -4.13 16.94
C MET A 116 -7.97 -2.87 17.05
N PRO A 117 -8.15 -2.11 15.98
CA PRO A 117 -9.05 -0.97 15.98
C PRO A 117 -10.50 -1.42 16.14
N ASP A 118 -11.37 -0.48 16.55
CA ASP A 118 -12.81 -0.71 16.47
C ASP A 118 -13.24 -0.85 15.02
N ALA A 119 -14.26 -1.68 14.78
CA ALA A 119 -14.78 -1.87 13.42
C ALA A 119 -15.30 -0.55 12.84
N PRO A 120 -14.95 -0.23 11.58
CA PRO A 120 -15.51 0.94 10.91
C PRO A 120 -16.95 0.64 10.48
N GLU A 121 -17.72 1.69 10.19
CA GLU A 121 -19.08 1.54 9.69
C GLU A 121 -19.27 2.40 8.43
N ILE A 122 -19.67 1.77 7.33
CA ILE A 122 -20.19 2.45 6.14
C ILE A 122 -21.69 2.61 6.31
N VAL A 123 -22.17 3.85 6.47
CA VAL A 123 -23.59 4.14 6.67
C VAL A 123 -24.35 4.03 5.35
N LYS A 124 -23.81 4.62 4.29
CA LYS A 124 -24.37 4.56 2.93
C LYS A 124 -23.31 4.88 1.88
N VAL A 125 -23.59 4.46 0.67
CA VAL A 125 -22.84 4.87 -0.53
C VAL A 125 -23.84 5.39 -1.56
N GLU A 126 -23.61 6.60 -2.03
CA GLU A 126 -24.34 7.19 -3.15
C GLU A 126 -23.40 7.32 -4.34
N LEU A 127 -23.88 6.99 -5.52
CA LEU A 127 -23.11 7.01 -6.75
C LEU A 127 -23.73 7.99 -7.73
N THR A 128 -22.88 8.83 -8.33
CA THR A 128 -23.26 9.61 -9.50
C THR A 128 -22.37 9.23 -10.69
N HIS A 129 -22.96 9.22 -11.87
CA HIS A 129 -22.29 8.84 -13.11
C HIS A 129 -22.43 9.95 -14.15
N ARG A 130 -21.36 10.20 -14.89
CA ARG A 130 -21.39 11.09 -16.05
C ARG A 130 -20.40 10.66 -17.12
N ARG A 131 -20.69 11.05 -18.36
CA ARG A 131 -19.78 10.94 -19.49
C ARG A 131 -19.05 12.26 -19.70
N VAL A 132 -17.72 12.18 -19.75
CA VAL A 132 -16.83 13.33 -19.95
C VAL A 132 -16.20 13.21 -21.33
N ALA A 133 -16.46 14.17 -22.21
CA ALA A 133 -15.88 14.18 -23.56
C ALA A 133 -14.34 14.24 -23.47
N THR A 134 -13.68 13.49 -24.33
CA THR A 134 -12.22 13.46 -24.50
C THR A 134 -11.85 13.80 -25.94
N ASP A 135 -10.62 14.24 -26.14
CA ASP A 135 -10.06 14.51 -27.49
C ASP A 135 -9.72 13.23 -28.28
N GLY A 136 -10.41 12.13 -27.96
CA GLY A 136 -10.15 10.80 -28.54
C GLY A 136 -9.02 10.07 -27.81
N SER A 137 -9.34 9.23 -26.85
CA SER A 137 -8.34 8.33 -26.22
C SER A 137 -8.29 7.02 -27.01
N ILE A 138 -7.10 6.69 -27.48
CA ILE A 138 -6.79 5.40 -28.07
C ILE A 138 -6.42 4.46 -26.91
N MET A 139 -7.23 3.44 -26.67
CA MET A 139 -6.88 2.38 -25.73
C MET A 139 -6.40 1.14 -26.47
N THR A 140 -5.25 0.63 -26.08
CA THR A 140 -4.77 -0.68 -26.52
C THR A 140 -5.11 -1.70 -25.44
N GLY A 141 -6.10 -2.56 -25.70
CA GLY A 141 -6.44 -3.68 -24.82
C GLY A 141 -5.49 -4.87 -24.98
N PRO A 142 -5.60 -5.87 -24.09
CA PRO A 142 -4.87 -7.13 -24.24
C PRO A 142 -5.22 -7.78 -25.57
N GLY A 143 -4.21 -8.08 -26.40
CA GLY A 143 -4.38 -8.63 -27.76
C GLY A 143 -4.29 -7.62 -28.89
N GLY A 144 -3.92 -6.35 -28.61
CA GLY A 144 -3.64 -5.34 -29.65
C GLY A 144 -4.88 -4.70 -30.26
N PHE A 145 -6.04 -4.81 -29.64
CA PHE A 145 -7.25 -4.12 -30.08
C PHE A 145 -7.18 -2.64 -29.71
N ILE A 146 -7.50 -1.79 -30.66
CA ILE A 146 -7.58 -0.35 -30.51
C ILE A 146 -9.06 0.02 -30.41
N SER A 147 -9.47 0.60 -29.28
CA SER A 147 -10.78 1.23 -29.14
C SER A 147 -10.59 2.75 -29.11
N GLU A 148 -11.24 3.46 -30.00
CA GLU A 148 -11.34 4.92 -29.95
C GLU A 148 -12.62 5.27 -29.21
N SER A 149 -12.47 5.94 -28.06
CA SER A 149 -13.61 6.50 -27.34
C SER A 149 -13.52 8.01 -27.31
N ASN A 150 -14.60 8.67 -27.63
CA ASN A 150 -14.73 10.12 -27.56
C ASN A 150 -15.16 10.63 -26.18
N TYR A 151 -15.27 9.73 -25.20
CA TYR A 151 -15.64 10.06 -23.83
C TYR A 151 -15.03 9.07 -22.81
N ASN A 152 -14.85 9.54 -21.59
CA ASN A 152 -14.57 8.71 -20.42
C ASN A 152 -15.84 8.59 -19.57
N GLU A 153 -16.00 7.44 -18.93
CA GLU A 153 -16.97 7.26 -17.85
C GLU A 153 -16.34 7.78 -16.54
N GLU A 154 -17.06 8.66 -15.86
CA GLU A 154 -16.67 9.16 -14.52
C GLU A 154 -17.75 8.77 -13.53
N PHE A 155 -17.33 8.04 -12.47
CA PHE A 155 -18.16 7.69 -11.33
C PHE A 155 -17.69 8.48 -10.11
N THR A 156 -18.61 9.13 -9.41
CA THR A 156 -18.32 9.80 -8.15
C THR A 156 -19.02 9.06 -7.02
N TYR A 157 -18.22 8.54 -6.10
CA TYR A 157 -18.66 7.85 -4.90
C TYR A 157 -18.74 8.82 -3.74
N HIS A 158 -19.91 8.92 -3.11
CA HIS A 158 -20.15 9.61 -1.85
C HIS A 158 -20.35 8.55 -0.77
N ILE A 159 -19.28 8.29 0.00
CA ILE A 159 -19.22 7.21 0.98
C ILE A 159 -19.39 7.83 2.37
N THR A 160 -20.56 7.69 2.95
CA THR A 160 -20.82 8.17 4.32
C THR A 160 -20.38 7.12 5.32
N ILE A 161 -19.47 7.51 6.22
CA ILE A 161 -18.93 6.66 7.28
C ILE A 161 -19.26 7.24 8.66
N LYS A 162 -19.35 6.38 9.67
CA LYS A 162 -19.35 6.83 11.07
C LYS A 162 -18.05 7.47 11.42
N ASN A 163 -18.10 8.57 12.14
CA ASN A 163 -16.95 9.28 12.67
C ASN A 163 -17.09 9.47 14.18
N ASP A 164 -15.97 9.38 14.87
CA ASP A 164 -15.85 9.76 16.27
C ASP A 164 -14.88 10.94 16.37
N PRO A 165 -15.39 12.18 16.47
CA PRO A 165 -14.53 13.36 16.51
C PRO A 165 -13.72 13.48 17.81
N THR A 166 -13.98 12.63 18.81
CA THR A 166 -13.29 12.65 20.11
C THR A 166 -12.06 11.74 20.16
N ALA A 167 -11.94 10.82 19.20
CA ALA A 167 -10.84 9.87 19.11
C ALA A 167 -10.15 9.96 17.73
N ARG A 168 -8.80 9.93 17.73
CA ARG A 168 -8.06 9.81 16.49
C ARG A 168 -8.20 8.40 15.94
N ARG A 169 -8.61 8.32 14.69
CA ARG A 169 -8.82 7.06 13.98
C ARG A 169 -8.05 7.06 12.67
N TYR A 170 -7.62 5.86 12.27
CA TYR A 170 -6.84 5.62 11.07
C TYR A 170 -7.60 4.65 10.18
N TYR A 171 -7.64 4.95 8.90
CA TYR A 171 -8.39 4.20 7.91
C TYR A 171 -7.57 3.91 6.66
N PHE A 172 -8.02 2.93 5.90
CA PHE A 172 -7.53 2.65 4.56
C PHE A 172 -8.72 2.35 3.66
N LEU A 173 -8.89 3.10 2.58
CA LEU A 173 -9.97 2.91 1.62
C LEU A 173 -9.45 2.22 0.37
N ARG A 174 -10.11 1.15 -0.04
CA ARG A 174 -9.78 0.36 -1.22
C ARG A 174 -11.01 0.05 -2.05
N PHE A 175 -10.82 0.04 -3.36
CA PHE A 175 -11.82 -0.40 -4.34
C PHE A 175 -11.39 -1.68 -5.01
N LYS A 176 -12.34 -2.55 -5.33
CA LYS A 176 -12.17 -3.76 -6.14
C LYS A 176 -13.34 -3.90 -7.10
N GLU A 177 -13.12 -4.55 -8.22
CA GLU A 177 -14.22 -5.09 -9.03
C GLU A 177 -14.74 -6.40 -8.43
N ALA A 178 -16.06 -6.61 -8.47
CA ALA A 178 -16.66 -7.82 -7.93
C ALA A 178 -16.15 -9.10 -8.62
N ASN A 179 -15.92 -9.02 -9.94
CA ASN A 179 -15.49 -10.15 -10.75
C ASN A 179 -13.97 -10.20 -11.03
N HIS A 180 -13.22 -9.16 -10.68
CA HIS A 180 -11.78 -9.05 -10.92
C HIS A 180 -11.04 -8.62 -9.66
N LYS A 181 -9.76 -8.99 -9.57
CA LYS A 181 -8.93 -8.61 -8.42
C LYS A 181 -8.46 -7.15 -8.46
N GLN A 182 -8.59 -6.50 -9.60
CA GLN A 182 -8.02 -5.17 -9.85
C GLN A 182 -9.05 -4.29 -10.56
N ILE A 183 -9.09 -3.01 -10.18
CA ILE A 183 -9.92 -1.99 -10.83
C ILE A 183 -9.25 -1.57 -12.14
N MET A 184 -10.06 -1.41 -13.20
CA MET A 184 -9.62 -0.97 -14.51
C MET A 184 -9.60 0.56 -14.66
N GLY A 185 -10.33 1.28 -13.79
CA GLY A 185 -10.37 2.74 -13.77
C GLY A 185 -9.32 3.38 -12.87
N ASP A 186 -9.10 4.67 -13.08
CA ASP A 186 -8.24 5.50 -12.24
C ASP A 186 -9.03 6.01 -11.04
N ILE A 187 -8.59 5.69 -9.84
CA ILE A 187 -9.19 6.21 -8.61
C ILE A 187 -8.48 7.51 -8.21
N ASP A 188 -9.24 8.58 -8.04
CA ASP A 188 -8.75 9.89 -7.64
C ASP A 188 -9.34 10.29 -6.27
N TYR A 189 -8.47 10.34 -5.28
CA TYR A 189 -8.78 10.70 -3.90
C TYR A 189 -8.68 12.21 -3.64
N SER A 190 -8.19 13.01 -4.58
CA SER A 190 -7.92 14.45 -4.39
C SER A 190 -9.17 15.32 -4.22
N TYR A 191 -10.34 14.74 -4.44
CA TYR A 191 -11.63 15.42 -4.31
C TYR A 191 -12.11 15.59 -2.87
N ASP A 192 -11.46 14.97 -1.91
CA ASP A 192 -11.80 15.10 -0.51
C ASP A 192 -10.58 15.58 0.31
N PRO A 193 -10.73 16.66 1.10
CA PRO A 193 -9.63 17.23 1.88
C PRO A 193 -9.04 16.28 2.93
N VAL A 194 -9.80 15.28 3.38
CA VAL A 194 -9.32 14.28 4.34
C VAL A 194 -8.16 13.45 3.77
N PHE A 195 -8.18 13.16 2.48
CA PHE A 195 -7.07 12.45 1.82
C PHE A 195 -5.87 13.36 1.55
N GLN A 196 -6.10 14.67 1.40
CA GLN A 196 -5.07 15.62 1.06
C GLN A 196 -3.94 15.64 2.11
N ALA A 197 -4.29 15.56 3.40
CA ALA A 197 -3.30 15.53 4.48
C ALA A 197 -2.30 14.36 4.36
N THR A 198 -2.79 13.17 3.98
CA THR A 198 -1.91 12.01 3.73
C THR A 198 -1.10 12.20 2.45
N MET A 199 -1.72 12.71 1.38
CA MET A 199 -1.05 12.98 0.12
C MET A 199 0.09 13.99 0.30
N ASP A 200 -0.13 15.03 1.09
CA ASP A 200 0.90 16.05 1.42
C ASP A 200 2.02 15.43 2.27
N GLN A 201 1.70 14.57 3.23
CA GLN A 201 2.67 13.86 4.05
C GLN A 201 3.57 12.94 3.21
N VAL A 202 2.99 12.23 2.26
CA VAL A 202 3.69 11.29 1.37
C VAL A 202 4.51 12.03 0.31
N ASN A 203 4.02 13.17 -0.18
CA ASN A 203 4.62 13.96 -1.26
C ASN A 203 5.40 15.19 -0.78
N GLN A 204 6.04 15.20 0.35
CA GLN A 204 6.65 16.36 1.05
C GLN A 204 7.43 17.38 0.19
N SER A 205 7.55 17.20 -1.10
CA SER A 205 8.19 18.18 -1.98
C SER A 205 7.67 18.08 -3.40
N LEU A 206 7.00 19.10 -3.86
CA LEU A 206 6.63 19.35 -5.26
C LEU A 206 5.37 18.66 -5.81
N GLY A 207 4.19 19.14 -5.37
CA GLY A 207 3.00 19.33 -6.19
C GLY A 207 2.43 18.16 -7.00
N ASN A 208 1.18 17.79 -6.70
CA ASN A 208 0.22 17.13 -7.63
C ASN A 208 0.62 15.82 -8.33
N LEU A 209 1.43 14.97 -7.72
CA LEU A 209 1.51 13.60 -8.16
C LEU A 209 0.24 12.87 -7.67
N LYS A 210 -0.53 12.34 -8.61
CA LYS A 210 -1.65 11.46 -8.29
C LYS A 210 -1.12 10.26 -7.54
N VAL A 211 -1.61 10.05 -6.33
CA VAL A 211 -1.26 8.87 -5.53
C VAL A 211 -1.76 7.62 -6.25
N VAL A 212 -0.90 6.60 -6.27
CA VAL A 212 -1.06 5.40 -7.08
C VAL A 212 -2.38 4.70 -6.89
N LYS A 213 -2.94 4.37 -8.00
CA LYS A 213 -4.25 3.84 -8.33
C LYS A 213 -4.59 2.46 -7.76
N HIS A 214 -3.60 1.66 -7.40
CA HIS A 214 -3.79 0.22 -7.19
C HIS A 214 -3.90 -0.23 -5.74
N TYR A 215 -3.43 0.58 -4.80
CA TYR A 215 -3.31 0.14 -3.41
C TYR A 215 -4.36 0.70 -2.46
N GLY A 216 -5.15 1.68 -2.89
CA GLY A 216 -5.98 2.48 -2.00
C GLY A 216 -5.14 3.54 -1.27
N LEU A 217 -5.76 4.32 -0.39
CA LEU A 217 -5.09 5.38 0.33
C LEU A 217 -5.38 5.30 1.83
N PRO A 218 -4.33 5.29 2.69
CA PRO A 218 -4.50 5.46 4.11
C PRO A 218 -4.86 6.92 4.44
N PHE A 219 -5.71 7.14 5.44
CA PHE A 219 -6.12 8.47 5.88
C PHE A 219 -6.51 8.44 7.36
N THR A 220 -6.72 9.63 7.94
CA THR A 220 -7.18 9.78 9.32
C THR A 220 -8.50 10.55 9.35
N ASN A 221 -9.20 10.52 10.49
CA ASN A 221 -10.39 11.34 10.68
C ASN A 221 -10.06 12.81 11.03
N GLU A 222 -8.83 13.23 10.90
CA GLU A 222 -8.45 14.63 11.10
C GLU A 222 -9.13 15.52 10.04
N GLY A 223 -9.82 16.55 10.51
CA GLY A 223 -10.62 17.42 9.64
C GLY A 223 -12.06 16.94 9.41
N MET A 224 -12.43 15.72 9.82
CA MET A 224 -13.81 15.28 9.81
C MET A 224 -14.61 15.93 10.93
N THR A 225 -15.77 16.47 10.60
CA THR A 225 -16.67 17.09 11.58
C THR A 225 -17.93 16.25 11.76
N GLY A 226 -18.50 16.26 12.99
CA GLY A 226 -19.74 15.52 13.29
C GLY A 226 -19.51 14.02 13.49
N ASN A 227 -20.60 13.30 13.72
CA ASN A 227 -20.62 11.86 13.99
C ASN A 227 -20.68 11.01 12.70
N GLU A 228 -20.83 11.64 11.57
CA GLU A 228 -20.79 11.05 10.24
C GLU A 228 -20.00 11.97 9.31
N TYR A 229 -19.29 11.39 8.36
CA TYR A 229 -18.57 12.14 7.35
C TYR A 229 -18.73 11.45 5.97
N THR A 230 -18.90 12.25 4.94
CA THR A 230 -19.05 11.73 3.57
C THR A 230 -17.78 11.96 2.78
N LEU A 231 -17.07 10.88 2.51
CA LEU A 231 -15.90 10.86 1.63
C LEU A 231 -16.34 11.00 0.18
N THR A 232 -15.61 11.79 -0.59
CA THR A 232 -15.83 11.95 -2.04
C THR A 232 -14.63 11.41 -2.81
N VAL A 233 -14.85 10.38 -3.61
CA VAL A 233 -13.81 9.74 -4.43
C VAL A 233 -14.34 9.58 -5.85
N LYS A 234 -13.47 9.77 -6.85
CA LYS A 234 -13.82 9.58 -8.24
C LYS A 234 -13.09 8.41 -8.87
N GLU A 235 -13.78 7.69 -9.72
CA GLU A 235 -13.21 6.71 -10.64
C GLU A 235 -13.41 7.19 -12.07
N THR A 236 -12.33 7.24 -12.85
CA THR A 236 -12.39 7.65 -14.25
C THR A 236 -11.72 6.60 -15.10
N GLY A 237 -12.37 6.19 -16.17
CA GLY A 237 -11.82 5.26 -17.13
C GLY A 237 -12.48 5.39 -18.49
N ALA A 238 -11.80 4.95 -19.54
CA ALA A 238 -12.42 4.83 -20.84
C ALA A 238 -13.50 3.74 -20.79
N PRO A 239 -14.62 3.92 -21.51
CA PRO A 239 -15.59 2.85 -21.67
C PRO A 239 -14.89 1.70 -22.41
N PHE A 240 -14.78 0.57 -21.76
CA PHE A 240 -14.22 -0.62 -22.36
C PHE A 240 -15.36 -1.42 -22.98
N ASP A 241 -15.60 -1.19 -24.28
CA ASP A 241 -16.57 -1.96 -25.04
C ASP A 241 -15.92 -3.24 -25.56
N TYR A 242 -15.80 -4.22 -24.68
CA TYR A 242 -15.42 -5.57 -25.07
C TYR A 242 -16.62 -6.49 -24.79
N ASN A 243 -17.55 -6.56 -25.73
CA ASN A 243 -18.70 -7.46 -25.64
C ASN A 243 -19.46 -7.38 -24.30
N GLU A 244 -19.92 -6.19 -23.91
CA GLU A 244 -20.64 -5.92 -22.66
C GLU A 244 -19.77 -5.75 -21.38
N LEU A 245 -18.45 -5.73 -21.48
CA LEU A 245 -17.54 -5.36 -20.39
C LEU A 245 -17.29 -3.84 -20.36
N SER A 246 -18.34 -3.04 -20.34
CA SER A 246 -18.20 -1.61 -20.06
C SER A 246 -17.85 -1.41 -18.57
N LEU A 247 -17.13 -0.32 -18.23
CA LEU A 247 -16.96 0.09 -16.82
C LEU A 247 -18.32 0.15 -16.10
N GLY A 248 -19.40 0.49 -16.82
CA GLY A 248 -20.77 0.51 -16.29
C GLY A 248 -21.40 -0.86 -16.06
N GLY A 249 -20.74 -1.98 -16.36
CA GLY A 249 -21.33 -3.33 -16.24
C GLY A 249 -20.82 -4.16 -15.08
N SER A 250 -19.79 -3.73 -14.34
CA SER A 250 -19.27 -4.51 -13.23
C SER A 250 -19.48 -3.81 -11.88
N ASP A 251 -19.97 -4.57 -10.91
CA ASP A 251 -20.12 -4.08 -9.54
C ASP A 251 -18.77 -3.72 -8.93
N ARG A 252 -18.77 -2.71 -8.07
CA ARG A 252 -17.61 -2.34 -7.25
C ARG A 252 -17.80 -2.81 -5.81
N ILE A 253 -16.74 -3.34 -5.23
CA ILE A 253 -16.64 -3.59 -3.80
C ILE A 253 -15.78 -2.50 -3.20
N ILE A 254 -16.40 -1.69 -2.35
CA ILE A 254 -15.73 -0.66 -1.56
C ILE A 254 -15.39 -1.27 -0.22
N ILE A 255 -14.11 -1.25 0.16
CA ILE A 255 -13.64 -1.80 1.42
C ILE A 255 -13.02 -0.67 2.24
N LEU A 256 -13.61 -0.41 3.39
CA LEU A 256 -13.07 0.49 4.39
C LEU A 256 -12.45 -0.35 5.51
N TYR A 257 -11.16 -0.17 5.71
CA TYR A 257 -10.44 -0.75 6.84
C TYR A 257 -10.28 0.31 7.92
N ALA A 258 -10.63 0.00 9.15
CA ALA A 258 -10.00 0.65 10.28
C ALA A 258 -8.63 0.00 10.46
N ILE A 259 -7.57 0.78 10.63
CA ILE A 259 -6.20 0.30 10.76
C ILE A 259 -5.57 0.87 12.03
N SER A 260 -4.59 0.17 12.57
CA SER A 260 -3.82 0.69 13.71
C SER A 260 -2.92 1.86 13.32
N GLU A 261 -2.55 2.68 14.28
CA GLU A 261 -1.60 3.77 14.06
C GLU A 261 -0.25 3.26 13.53
N ALA A 262 0.21 2.12 14.03
CA ALA A 262 1.45 1.49 13.58
C ALA A 262 1.38 1.14 12.10
N TYR A 263 0.28 0.54 11.66
CA TYR A 263 0.10 0.18 10.26
C TYR A 263 -0.06 1.42 9.36
N TYR A 264 -0.77 2.46 9.82
CA TYR A 264 -0.86 3.74 9.11
C TYR A 264 0.54 4.36 8.87
N LYS A 265 1.36 4.45 9.91
CA LYS A 265 2.74 4.98 9.80
C LYS A 265 3.60 4.15 8.86
N TYR A 266 3.47 2.82 8.94
CA TYR A 266 4.18 1.92 8.03
C TYR A 266 3.78 2.17 6.56
N MET A 267 2.48 2.20 6.28
CA MET A 267 1.97 2.43 4.91
C MET A 267 2.43 3.78 4.34
N THR A 268 2.31 4.86 5.11
CA THR A 268 2.70 6.21 4.65
C THR A 268 4.19 6.30 4.38
N THR A 269 5.04 5.70 5.21
CA THR A 269 6.49 5.69 4.99
C THR A 269 6.92 4.75 3.85
N MET A 270 6.21 3.65 3.65
CA MET A 270 6.41 2.79 2.47
C MET A 270 6.04 3.53 1.18
N MET A 271 4.87 4.18 1.14
CA MET A 271 4.40 4.93 -0.01
C MET A 271 5.36 6.08 -0.38
N ALA A 272 5.98 6.72 0.60
CA ALA A 272 6.96 7.78 0.36
C ALA A 272 8.20 7.30 -0.44
N ASN A 273 8.52 6.00 -0.39
CA ASN A 273 9.62 5.40 -1.12
C ASN A 273 9.22 4.79 -2.48
N ASP A 274 7.93 4.78 -2.80
CA ASP A 274 7.44 4.19 -4.05
C ASP A 274 7.74 5.13 -5.24
N PRO A 275 8.59 4.72 -6.22
CA PRO A 275 8.94 5.55 -7.36
C PRO A 275 7.77 5.80 -8.31
N ASP A 276 6.76 4.94 -8.29
CA ASP A 276 5.56 5.09 -9.10
C ASP A 276 4.49 5.95 -8.40
N ALA A 277 4.60 6.11 -7.07
CA ALA A 277 3.65 6.85 -6.25
C ALA A 277 4.12 8.27 -5.93
N THR A 278 5.41 8.50 -5.76
CA THR A 278 5.92 9.75 -5.23
C THR A 278 7.14 10.27 -5.97
N TRP A 279 7.30 11.60 -5.95
CA TRP A 279 8.53 12.23 -6.45
C TRP A 279 9.75 11.84 -5.60
N GLN A 280 9.59 11.76 -4.29
CA GLN A 280 10.65 11.33 -3.37
C GLN A 280 11.15 9.92 -3.72
N GLY A 281 10.22 8.97 -3.92
CA GLY A 281 10.55 7.62 -4.35
C GLY A 281 11.27 7.60 -5.70
N LYS A 282 10.83 8.42 -6.65
CA LYS A 282 11.49 8.55 -7.97
C LYS A 282 12.90 9.11 -7.87
N MET A 283 13.12 10.13 -7.04
CA MET A 283 14.45 10.70 -6.80
C MET A 283 15.35 9.71 -6.07
N THR A 284 14.81 8.92 -5.15
CA THR A 284 15.53 7.85 -4.47
C THR A 284 15.95 6.73 -5.45
N GLU A 285 15.05 6.29 -6.34
CA GLU A 285 15.36 5.34 -7.40
C GLU A 285 16.52 5.81 -8.30
N LEU A 286 16.57 7.11 -8.59
CA LEU A 286 17.62 7.74 -9.39
C LEU A 286 18.92 8.00 -8.60
N GLY A 287 18.96 7.70 -7.30
CA GLY A 287 20.11 7.98 -6.44
C GLY A 287 20.32 9.46 -6.13
N LEU A 288 19.29 10.29 -6.31
CA LEU A 288 19.34 11.75 -6.11
C LEU A 288 18.76 12.19 -4.77
N ALA A 289 18.15 11.27 -4.01
CA ALA A 289 17.67 11.51 -2.67
C ALA A 289 17.87 10.27 -1.78
N GLU A 290 17.98 10.49 -0.48
CA GLU A 290 18.00 9.40 0.49
C GLU A 290 16.58 8.81 0.66
N PRO A 291 16.45 7.47 0.83
CA PRO A 291 15.16 6.85 1.08
C PRO A 291 14.60 7.31 2.43
N THR A 292 13.28 7.49 2.48
CA THR A 292 12.58 7.69 3.74
C THR A 292 12.70 6.42 4.59
N LYS A 293 13.09 6.58 5.87
CA LYS A 293 13.13 5.43 6.78
C LYS A 293 11.73 4.87 6.97
N VAL A 294 11.54 3.61 6.59
CA VAL A 294 10.27 2.91 6.80
C VAL A 294 10.03 2.73 8.29
N TYR A 295 8.81 3.04 8.73
CA TYR A 295 8.41 2.86 10.11
C TYR A 295 8.40 1.38 10.50
N SER A 296 8.85 1.09 11.72
CA SER A 296 8.80 -0.24 12.31
C SER A 296 8.40 -0.12 13.79
N ASN A 297 7.58 -1.04 14.27
CA ASN A 297 7.25 -1.21 15.68
C ASN A 297 7.81 -2.51 16.27
N ILE A 298 8.76 -3.14 15.58
CA ILE A 298 9.40 -4.38 16.01
C ILE A 298 10.60 -4.06 16.92
N LYS A 299 10.62 -4.60 18.12
CA LYS A 299 11.77 -4.56 19.00
C LYS A 299 12.68 -5.76 18.70
N GLY A 300 13.99 -5.53 18.66
CA GLY A 300 14.99 -6.56 18.35
C GLY A 300 15.11 -6.90 16.86
N GLY A 301 14.39 -6.18 15.99
CA GLY A 301 14.39 -6.38 14.55
C GLY A 301 13.77 -5.22 13.79
N THR A 302 13.24 -5.49 12.60
CA THR A 302 12.53 -4.53 11.76
C THR A 302 11.26 -5.16 11.17
N GLY A 303 10.49 -4.41 10.38
CA GLY A 303 9.24 -4.86 9.79
C GLY A 303 8.02 -4.24 10.45
N ILE A 304 6.88 -4.90 10.39
CA ILE A 304 5.61 -4.38 10.88
C ILE A 304 4.75 -5.45 11.57
N PHE A 305 4.24 -5.09 12.73
CA PHE A 305 3.10 -5.74 13.33
C PHE A 305 1.95 -4.74 13.34
N GLY A 306 0.98 -4.93 12.44
CA GLY A 306 -0.15 -4.01 12.27
C GLY A 306 -1.48 -4.73 12.43
N CYS A 307 -2.51 -3.97 12.80
CA CYS A 307 -3.87 -4.48 12.99
C CYS A 307 -4.84 -3.79 12.05
N LEU A 308 -5.83 -4.54 11.56
CA LEU A 308 -6.86 -4.02 10.67
C LEU A 308 -8.21 -4.74 10.82
N VAL A 309 -9.29 -3.98 10.70
CA VAL A 309 -10.67 -4.48 10.71
C VAL A 309 -11.38 -3.98 9.46
N PRO A 310 -11.76 -4.83 8.51
CA PRO A 310 -12.46 -4.44 7.30
C PRO A 310 -13.96 -4.36 7.49
N VAL A 311 -14.60 -3.48 6.72
CA VAL A 311 -16.01 -3.53 6.35
C VAL A 311 -16.12 -3.29 4.85
N SER A 312 -17.04 -3.95 4.19
CA SER A 312 -17.22 -3.79 2.76
C SER A 312 -18.68 -3.60 2.37
N THR A 313 -18.89 -2.90 1.26
CA THR A 313 -20.18 -2.76 0.61
C THR A 313 -20.03 -2.93 -0.88
N GLN A 314 -21.06 -3.47 -1.54
CA GLN A 314 -21.10 -3.61 -2.98
C GLN A 314 -21.97 -2.52 -3.58
N VAL A 315 -21.49 -1.93 -4.68
CA VAL A 315 -22.19 -0.89 -5.44
C VAL A 315 -22.28 -1.31 -6.89
N THR A 316 -23.49 -1.32 -7.43
CA THR A 316 -23.72 -1.62 -8.84
C THR A 316 -23.52 -0.36 -9.67
N LEU A 317 -22.65 -0.44 -10.68
CA LEU A 317 -22.48 0.60 -11.66
C LEU A 317 -23.53 0.39 -12.76
N SER A 318 -24.64 1.12 -12.68
CA SER A 318 -25.63 1.13 -13.78
C SER A 318 -25.37 2.31 -14.69
N SER A 319 -25.38 2.05 -15.99
CA SER A 319 -25.33 3.09 -17.03
C SER A 319 -26.69 3.75 -17.28
N GLU A 320 -27.70 3.44 -16.47
CA GLU A 320 -29.03 4.01 -16.61
C GLU A 320 -29.09 5.36 -15.86
N ASN A 321 -28.90 6.43 -16.61
CA ASN A 321 -29.80 7.58 -16.80
C ASN A 321 -29.20 8.57 -17.77
#